data_c3db3add73e889c7867bcd23b91b255f
#
_entry.id   c3db3add73e889c7867bcd23b91b255f
#
_cell.length_a   1.000
_cell.length_b   1.000
_cell.length_c   1.000
_cell.angle_alpha   90.00
_cell.angle_beta   90.00
_cell.angle_gamma   90.00
#
_symmetry.space_group_name_H-M   'P 1'
#
loop_
_entity.id
_entity.type
_entity.pdbx_description
1 polymer ?
#
loop_
_entity_poly.entity_id
_entity_poly.type
_entity_poly.pdbx_seq_one_letter_code
_entity_poly.pdbx_strand_id
1 'polypeptide(L)'
;MTKQNHISRVWDVIEKARVGMLTTKFGGGLRARPLEARTDRDAGIIWFVTDVRGAKDDEIGADHDIGLVFFIDESDRAYLSITGRAVVTRDTAKTKEIWKTTDDIWFPGGPDDPNVRLLRIEPVTAELWDGPSSAAVAVFEFAKER
;
A
#
# COMPACT_ATOMS: atom_id res chain seq x y z
N MET A 1 20.27 6.49 14.05
CA MET A 1 19.87 6.05 12.70
C MET A 1 19.40 7.26 11.89
N THR A 2 19.85 7.37 10.66
CA THR A 2 19.49 8.49 9.80
C THR A 2 18.05 8.36 9.28
N LYS A 3 17.50 9.46 8.79
CA LYS A 3 16.18 9.47 8.16
C LYS A 3 16.16 8.54 6.94
N GLN A 4 17.23 8.52 6.15
CA GLN A 4 17.35 7.63 4.98
C GLN A 4 17.33 6.16 5.40
N ASN A 5 17.94 5.81 6.53
CA ASN A 5 17.91 4.46 7.07
C ASN A 5 16.50 4.08 7.50
N HIS A 6 15.75 5.01 8.08
CA HIS A 6 14.35 4.78 8.46
C HIS A 6 13.47 4.58 7.22
N ILE A 7 13.70 5.34 6.15
CA ILE A 7 12.96 5.15 4.89
C ILE A 7 13.24 3.76 4.32
N SER A 8 14.49 3.33 4.30
CA SER A 8 14.87 1.99 3.85
C SER A 8 14.17 0.92 4.69
N ARG A 9 14.15 1.10 6.02
CA ARG A 9 13.47 0.17 6.93
C ARG A 9 11.97 0.12 6.66
N VAL A 10 11.34 1.25 6.34
CA VAL A 10 9.91 1.30 5.99
C VAL A 10 9.63 0.39 4.79
N TRP A 11 10.43 0.52 3.72
CA TRP A 11 10.27 -0.34 2.54
C TRP A 11 10.51 -1.81 2.87
N ASP A 12 11.49 -2.12 3.71
CA ASP A 12 11.75 -3.49 4.16
C ASP A 12 10.54 -4.07 4.90
N VAL A 13 9.91 -3.28 5.76
CA VAL A 13 8.70 -3.71 6.49
C VAL A 13 7.57 -4.01 5.52
N ILE A 14 7.32 -3.13 4.55
CA ILE A 14 6.26 -3.34 3.55
C ILE A 14 6.49 -4.65 2.80
N GLU A 15 7.73 -4.85 2.33
CA GLU A 15 8.08 -6.01 1.51
C GLU A 15 8.01 -7.31 2.31
N LYS A 16 8.39 -7.28 3.58
CA LYS A 16 8.31 -8.47 4.43
C LYS A 16 6.88 -8.77 4.86
N ALA A 17 6.12 -7.77 5.25
CA ALA A 17 4.72 -7.94 5.66
C ALA A 17 3.85 -8.36 4.47
N ARG A 18 4.07 -7.79 3.32
CA ARG A 18 3.38 -7.99 2.04
C ARG A 18 1.93 -7.56 2.03
N VAL A 19 1.15 -7.88 3.06
CA VAL A 19 -0.27 -7.54 3.15
C VAL A 19 -0.43 -6.35 4.08
N GLY A 20 -1.06 -5.29 3.57
CA GLY A 20 -1.38 -4.10 4.34
C GLY A 20 -2.88 -3.94 4.49
N MET A 21 -3.28 -3.27 5.57
CA MET A 21 -4.67 -2.87 5.79
C MET A 21 -4.86 -1.48 5.19
N LEU A 22 -5.58 -1.41 4.07
CA LEU A 22 -5.91 -0.16 3.41
C LEU A 22 -7.19 0.42 4.02
N THR A 23 -7.12 1.67 4.46
CA THR A 23 -8.26 2.37 5.04
C THR A 23 -8.69 3.52 4.14
N THR A 24 -9.97 3.55 3.81
CA THR A 24 -10.60 4.61 3.02
C THR A 24 -11.87 5.08 3.69
N LYS A 25 -12.37 6.23 3.29
CA LYS A 25 -13.68 6.71 3.71
C LYS A 25 -14.77 5.94 3.00
N PHE A 26 -15.82 5.59 3.74
CA PHE A 26 -16.97 4.87 3.21
C PHE A 26 -18.23 5.39 3.91
N GLY A 27 -19.09 6.05 3.16
CA GLY A 27 -20.26 6.71 3.75
C GLY A 27 -19.81 7.75 4.76
N GLY A 28 -20.32 7.70 5.98
CA GLY A 28 -19.89 8.60 7.04
C GLY A 28 -18.77 8.08 7.91
N GLY A 29 -18.15 6.94 7.54
CA GLY A 29 -17.15 6.28 8.37
C GLY A 29 -15.89 5.90 7.61
N LEU A 30 -15.11 5.02 8.25
CA LEU A 30 -13.87 4.49 7.69
C LEU A 30 -14.01 2.98 7.51
N ARG A 31 -13.36 2.47 6.48
CA ARG A 31 -13.34 1.04 6.21
C ARG A 31 -11.92 0.58 5.90
N ALA A 32 -11.48 -0.51 6.53
CA ALA A 32 -10.18 -1.10 6.30
C ALA A 32 -10.33 -2.50 5.69
N ARG A 33 -9.41 -2.86 4.78
CA ARG A 33 -9.38 -4.20 4.19
C ARG A 33 -7.96 -4.58 3.80
N PRO A 34 -7.66 -5.89 3.79
CA PRO A 34 -6.31 -6.34 3.45
C PRO A 34 -6.08 -6.37 1.94
N LEU A 35 -4.91 -5.95 1.50
CA LEU A 35 -4.45 -6.03 0.12
C LEU A 35 -2.96 -6.36 0.09
N GLU A 36 -2.54 -7.13 -0.90
CA GLU A 36 -1.13 -7.48 -1.07
C GLU A 36 -0.39 -6.37 -1.81
N ALA A 37 0.61 -5.80 -1.15
CA ALA A 37 1.41 -4.71 -1.70
C ALA A 37 2.44 -5.22 -2.70
N ARG A 38 2.62 -4.49 -3.80
CA ARG A 38 3.70 -4.68 -4.75
C ARG A 38 4.45 -3.37 -4.82
N THR A 39 5.67 -3.38 -4.33
CA THR A 39 6.44 -2.15 -4.15
C THR A 39 7.26 -1.83 -5.37
N ASP A 40 7.36 -0.54 -5.66
CA ASP A 40 8.37 0.03 -6.55
C ASP A 40 9.12 1.07 -5.71
N ARG A 41 10.12 0.59 -5.01
CA ARG A 41 10.87 1.38 -4.03
C ARG A 41 11.57 2.56 -4.70
N ASP A 42 12.13 2.36 -5.88
CA ASP A 42 12.86 3.41 -6.59
C ASP A 42 11.94 4.55 -7.02
N ALA A 43 10.73 4.22 -7.45
CA ALA A 43 9.72 5.22 -7.81
C ALA A 43 9.00 5.78 -6.59
N GLY A 44 9.11 5.12 -5.42
CA GLY A 44 8.40 5.53 -4.22
C GLY A 44 6.91 5.25 -4.28
N ILE A 45 6.51 4.16 -4.92
CA ILE A 45 5.11 3.81 -5.19
C ILE A 45 4.80 2.44 -4.61
N ILE A 46 3.59 2.29 -4.06
CA ILE A 46 3.03 1.01 -3.66
C ILE A 46 1.86 0.71 -4.58
N TRP A 47 1.89 -0.46 -5.22
CA TRP A 47 0.85 -0.90 -6.14
C TRP A 47 0.01 -1.99 -5.51
N PHE A 48 -1.29 -1.97 -5.80
CA PHE A 48 -2.21 -3.06 -5.49
C PHE A 48 -3.02 -3.40 -6.74
N VAL A 49 -3.29 -4.68 -6.92
CA VAL A 49 -4.25 -5.15 -7.93
C VAL A 49 -5.62 -5.16 -7.27
N THR A 50 -6.61 -4.55 -7.90
CA THR A 50 -7.96 -4.44 -7.35
C THR A 50 -9.02 -4.72 -8.42
N ASP A 51 -10.24 -4.94 -7.95
CA ASP A 51 -11.39 -5.29 -8.78
C ASP A 51 -12.28 -4.06 -8.91
N VAL A 52 -12.54 -3.63 -10.16
CA VAL A 52 -13.40 -2.47 -10.44
C VAL A 52 -14.83 -2.66 -9.92
N ARG A 53 -15.25 -3.89 -9.72
CA ARG A 53 -16.58 -4.22 -9.19
C ARG A 53 -16.70 -3.97 -7.69
N GLY A 54 -15.58 -3.74 -7.01
CA GLY A 54 -15.58 -3.50 -5.57
C GLY A 54 -15.87 -2.05 -5.22
N ALA A 55 -16.28 -1.82 -3.97
CA ALA A 55 -16.61 -0.49 -3.46
C ALA A 55 -15.40 0.45 -3.39
N LYS A 56 -14.17 -0.10 -3.39
CA LYS A 56 -12.95 0.69 -3.31
C LYS A 56 -12.83 1.73 -4.40
N ASP A 57 -13.28 1.37 -5.61
CA ASP A 57 -13.18 2.24 -6.76
C ASP A 57 -13.97 3.54 -6.53
N ASP A 58 -15.20 3.40 -6.06
CA ASP A 58 -16.06 4.55 -5.75
C ASP A 58 -15.54 5.35 -4.56
N GLU A 59 -15.06 4.66 -3.52
CA GLU A 59 -14.50 5.29 -2.33
C GLU A 59 -13.30 6.17 -2.68
N ILE A 60 -12.39 5.65 -3.48
CA ILE A 60 -11.16 6.36 -3.86
C ILE A 60 -11.46 7.45 -4.88
N GLY A 61 -12.43 7.24 -5.75
CA GLY A 61 -12.89 8.26 -6.68
C GLY A 61 -13.45 9.49 -5.98
N ALA A 62 -14.06 9.30 -4.80
CA ALA A 62 -14.61 10.39 -4.00
C ALA A 62 -13.55 11.06 -3.11
N ASP A 63 -12.56 10.30 -2.62
CA ASP A 63 -11.54 10.82 -1.71
C ASP A 63 -10.24 10.06 -1.96
N HIS A 64 -9.22 10.78 -2.39
CA HIS A 64 -7.92 10.21 -2.76
C HIS A 64 -7.00 9.97 -1.57
N ASP A 65 -7.31 10.50 -0.38
CA ASP A 65 -6.49 10.29 0.81
C ASP A 65 -6.79 8.93 1.42
N ILE A 66 -5.74 8.19 1.76
CA ILE A 66 -5.86 6.85 2.33
C ILE A 66 -4.92 6.67 3.52
N GLY A 67 -5.24 5.67 4.34
CA GLY A 67 -4.34 5.14 5.35
C GLY A 67 -3.94 3.71 4.99
N LEU A 68 -2.74 3.33 5.39
CA LEU A 68 -2.20 2.01 5.08
C LEU A 68 -1.35 1.54 6.24
N VAL A 69 -1.67 0.36 6.79
CA VAL A 69 -0.97 -0.19 7.96
C VAL A 69 -0.36 -1.53 7.61
N PHE A 70 0.91 -1.69 7.94
CA PHE A 70 1.65 -2.96 7.83
C PHE A 70 2.21 -3.33 9.19
N PHE A 71 2.36 -4.63 9.45
CA PHE A 71 3.07 -5.08 10.65
C PHE A 71 3.80 -6.39 10.42
N ILE A 72 4.85 -6.57 11.19
CA ILE A 72 5.60 -7.83 11.31
C ILE A 72 5.49 -8.27 12.76
N ASP A 73 4.98 -9.46 13.00
CA ASP A 73 4.86 -10.04 14.35
C ASP A 73 5.78 -11.24 14.50
N GLU A 74 7.07 -10.99 14.32
CA GLU A 74 8.12 -11.99 14.40
C GLU A 74 9.30 -11.40 15.20
N SER A 75 10.48 -12.03 15.12
CA SER A 75 11.66 -11.58 15.86
C SER A 75 12.11 -10.16 15.51
N ASP A 76 11.87 -9.72 14.29
CA ASP A 76 12.16 -8.36 13.84
C ASP A 76 10.90 -7.48 13.81
N ARG A 77 10.11 -7.58 14.87
CA ARG A 77 8.83 -6.92 15.02
C ARG A 77 8.86 -5.44 14.62
N ALA A 78 7.88 -5.04 13.83
CA ALA A 78 7.70 -3.65 13.43
C ALA A 78 6.24 -3.37 13.11
N TYR A 79 5.81 -2.14 13.35
CA TYR A 79 4.50 -1.63 12.96
C TYR A 79 4.71 -0.36 12.15
N LEU A 80 3.91 -0.20 11.11
CA LEU A 80 4.06 0.90 10.17
C LEU A 80 2.69 1.46 9.80
N SER A 81 2.52 2.76 9.97
CA SER A 81 1.33 3.48 9.55
C SER A 81 1.72 4.51 8.50
N ILE A 82 1.08 4.44 7.35
CA ILE A 82 1.34 5.34 6.23
C ILE A 82 0.07 6.12 5.93
N THR A 83 0.22 7.41 5.67
CA THR A 83 -0.81 8.16 4.96
C THR A 83 -0.32 8.40 3.54
N GLY A 84 -1.24 8.43 2.61
CA GLY A 84 -0.85 8.59 1.22
C GLY A 84 -2.02 9.00 0.34
N ARG A 85 -1.72 9.12 -0.93
CA ARG A 85 -2.71 9.44 -1.95
C ARG A 85 -2.85 8.26 -2.90
N ALA A 86 -4.08 7.95 -3.25
CA ALA A 86 -4.40 6.81 -4.10
C ALA A 86 -5.06 7.26 -5.39
N VAL A 87 -4.71 6.58 -6.47
CA VAL A 87 -5.36 6.74 -7.77
C VAL A 87 -5.69 5.35 -8.30
N VAL A 88 -6.92 5.17 -8.74
CA VAL A 88 -7.33 3.95 -9.45
C VAL A 88 -7.03 4.16 -10.93
N THR A 89 -6.31 3.21 -11.52
CA THR A 89 -5.89 3.33 -12.92
C THR A 89 -6.00 2.00 -13.64
N ARG A 90 -6.20 2.06 -14.94
CA ARG A 90 -6.09 0.91 -15.82
C ARG A 90 -4.85 1.06 -16.67
N ASP A 91 -3.80 0.40 -16.26
CA ASP A 91 -2.51 0.38 -16.96
C ASP A 91 -2.15 -1.08 -17.21
N THR A 92 -2.43 -1.54 -18.41
CA THR A 92 -2.25 -2.95 -18.78
C THR A 92 -0.78 -3.36 -18.75
N ALA A 93 0.12 -2.49 -19.18
CA ALA A 93 1.55 -2.79 -19.19
C ALA A 93 2.07 -2.97 -17.75
N LYS A 94 1.71 -2.05 -16.86
CA LYS A 94 2.11 -2.14 -15.46
C LYS A 94 1.46 -3.33 -14.77
N THR A 95 0.20 -3.64 -15.09
CA THR A 95 -0.51 -4.79 -14.56
C THR A 95 0.24 -6.08 -14.90
N LYS A 96 0.69 -6.23 -16.15
CA LYS A 96 1.46 -7.42 -16.56
C LYS A 96 2.78 -7.51 -15.81
N GLU A 97 3.45 -6.38 -15.60
CA GLU A 97 4.72 -6.34 -14.90
C GLU A 97 4.62 -6.85 -13.46
N ILE A 98 3.57 -6.46 -12.74
CA ILE A 98 3.42 -6.81 -11.33
C ILE A 98 2.54 -8.02 -11.07
N TRP A 99 1.97 -8.62 -12.12
CA TRP A 99 1.03 -9.74 -12.02
C TRP A 99 1.67 -10.95 -11.36
N LYS A 100 0.90 -11.60 -10.48
CA LYS A 100 1.27 -12.88 -9.85
C LYS A 100 0.27 -13.94 -10.27
N THR A 101 0.73 -15.20 -10.34
CA THR A 101 -0.16 -16.30 -10.73
C THR A 101 -1.35 -16.46 -9.79
N THR A 102 -1.18 -16.10 -8.52
CA THR A 102 -2.28 -16.11 -7.54
C THR A 102 -3.39 -15.13 -7.88
N ASP A 103 -3.09 -14.09 -8.67
CA ASP A 103 -4.12 -13.13 -9.09
C ASP A 103 -5.12 -13.76 -10.07
N ASP A 104 -4.73 -14.83 -10.78
CA ASP A 104 -5.60 -15.55 -11.70
C ASP A 104 -6.83 -16.13 -11.01
N ILE A 105 -6.75 -16.40 -9.71
CA ILE A 105 -7.88 -16.92 -8.92
C ILE A 105 -9.04 -15.92 -8.93
N TRP A 106 -8.72 -14.64 -8.84
CA TRP A 106 -9.71 -13.56 -8.78
C TRP A 106 -10.07 -13.00 -10.14
N PHE A 107 -9.17 -13.15 -11.10
CA PHE A 107 -9.31 -12.59 -12.45
C PHE A 107 -9.00 -13.67 -13.49
N PRO A 108 -10.00 -14.46 -13.90
CA PRO A 108 -9.78 -15.54 -14.86
C PRO A 108 -9.22 -15.08 -16.21
N GLY A 109 -9.46 -13.83 -16.58
CA GLY A 109 -8.93 -13.25 -17.82
C GLY A 109 -7.48 -12.81 -17.71
N GLY A 110 -6.83 -13.00 -16.53
CA GLY A 110 -5.45 -12.59 -16.31
C GLY A 110 -5.30 -11.07 -16.26
N PRO A 111 -4.09 -10.55 -16.55
CA PRO A 111 -3.85 -9.10 -16.47
C PRO A 111 -4.65 -8.27 -17.47
N ASP A 112 -5.21 -8.89 -18.50
CA ASP A 112 -6.08 -8.22 -19.48
C ASP A 112 -7.55 -8.27 -19.09
N ASP A 113 -7.90 -8.92 -17.99
CA ASP A 113 -9.28 -9.02 -17.51
C ASP A 113 -9.89 -7.61 -17.38
N PRO A 114 -11.10 -7.39 -17.94
CA PRO A 114 -11.72 -6.05 -17.93
C PRO A 114 -12.05 -5.53 -16.54
N ASN A 115 -12.10 -6.41 -15.54
CA ASN A 115 -12.39 -6.04 -14.15
C ASN A 115 -11.16 -5.64 -13.35
N VAL A 116 -9.95 -5.84 -13.90
CA VAL A 116 -8.71 -5.50 -13.22
C VAL A 116 -8.49 -3.99 -13.23
N ARG A 117 -8.12 -3.47 -12.08
CA ARG A 117 -7.60 -2.10 -11.94
C ARG A 117 -6.35 -2.14 -11.07
N LEU A 118 -5.52 -1.14 -11.24
CA LEU A 118 -4.41 -0.91 -10.33
C LEU A 118 -4.75 0.24 -9.40
N LEU A 119 -4.36 0.05 -8.15
CA LEU A 119 -4.38 1.10 -7.15
C LEU A 119 -2.94 1.57 -7.00
N ARG A 120 -2.69 2.82 -7.37
CA ARG A 120 -1.37 3.44 -7.27
C ARG A 120 -1.36 4.31 -6.03
N ILE A 121 -0.49 3.97 -5.08
CA ILE A 121 -0.37 4.71 -3.82
C ILE A 121 0.96 5.42 -3.77
N GLU A 122 0.89 6.73 -3.57
CA GLU A 122 2.05 7.56 -3.28
C GLU A 122 2.06 7.86 -1.78
N PRO A 123 3.00 7.27 -1.02
CA PRO A 123 3.12 7.55 0.41
C PRO A 123 3.46 9.02 0.64
N VAL A 124 2.81 9.63 1.64
CA VAL A 124 3.05 11.03 2.01
C VAL A 124 3.74 11.10 3.36
N THR A 125 3.21 10.41 4.37
CA THR A 125 3.83 10.34 5.69
C THR A 125 3.97 8.90 6.13
N ALA A 126 4.91 8.65 7.04
CA ALA A 126 5.05 7.36 7.69
C ALA A 126 5.36 7.54 9.17
N GLU A 127 4.81 6.63 9.96
CA GLU A 127 5.13 6.50 11.37
C GLU A 127 5.57 5.05 11.60
N LEU A 128 6.75 4.87 12.15
CA LEU A 128 7.38 3.57 12.30
C LEU A 128 7.64 3.26 13.76
N TRP A 129 7.15 2.11 14.21
CA TRP A 129 7.50 1.49 15.50
C TRP A 129 8.37 0.29 15.17
N ASP A 130 9.64 0.33 15.56
CA ASP A 130 10.60 -0.72 15.26
C ASP A 130 11.06 -1.37 16.55
N GLY A 131 10.71 -2.65 16.72
CA GLY A 131 10.97 -3.40 17.93
C GLY A 131 9.78 -3.39 18.89
N PRO A 132 10.00 -3.77 20.18
CA PRO A 132 8.92 -3.94 21.15
C PRO A 132 8.42 -2.64 21.80
N SER A 133 9.04 -1.51 21.51
CA SER A 133 8.66 -0.22 22.10
C SER A 133 7.29 0.24 21.60
N SER A 134 6.52 0.90 22.47
CA SER A 134 5.28 1.55 22.09
C SER A 134 5.49 2.97 21.53
N ALA A 135 6.72 3.49 21.60
CA ALA A 135 7.04 4.80 21.06
C ALA A 135 7.50 4.67 19.61
N ALA A 136 7.02 5.53 18.74
CA ALA A 136 7.48 5.57 17.36
C ALA A 136 8.96 5.94 17.31
N VAL A 137 9.74 5.22 16.50
CA VAL A 137 11.16 5.52 16.31
C VAL A 137 11.39 6.50 15.16
N ALA A 138 10.39 6.65 14.28
CA ALA A 138 10.48 7.60 13.16
C ALA A 138 9.09 8.08 12.77
N VAL A 139 8.98 9.38 12.55
CA VAL A 139 7.82 10.02 11.94
C VAL A 139 8.37 10.99 10.91
N PHE A 140 7.98 10.84 9.64
CA PHE A 140 8.54 11.67 8.59
C PHE A 140 7.61 11.82 7.40
N GLU A 141 7.89 12.81 6.57
CA GLU A 141 7.17 13.04 5.32
C GLU A 141 8.03 12.56 4.13
N PHE A 142 7.50 11.67 3.33
CA PHE A 142 8.19 11.15 2.15
C PHE A 142 8.49 12.24 1.11
N ALA A 143 7.58 13.17 0.94
CA ALA A 143 7.72 14.21 -0.08
C ALA A 143 8.97 15.07 0.09
N LYS A 144 9.47 15.18 1.31
CA LYS A 144 10.69 15.95 1.61
C LYS A 144 11.98 15.23 1.24
N GLU A 145 11.87 13.95 0.89
CA GLU A 145 13.02 13.11 0.56
C GLU A 145 13.29 13.02 -0.95
N ARG A 146 12.42 13.58 -1.74
CA ARG A 146 12.50 13.51 -3.21
C ARG A 146 13.21 14.70 -3.81
#